data_130ca4cf2f6e4b24c8a2460661cecb04
#
_entry.id   130ca4cf2f6e4b24c8a2460661cecb04
#
_cell.length_a   1.000
_cell.length_b   1.000
_cell.length_c   1.000
_cell.angle_alpha   90.00
_cell.angle_beta   90.00
_cell.angle_gamma   90.00
#
_symmetry.space_group_name_H-M   'P 1'
#
loop_
_entity.id
_entity.type
_entity.pdbx_description
1 polymer ?
#
loop_
_entity_poly.entity_id
_entity_poly.type
_entity_poly.pdbx_seq_one_letter_code
_entity_poly.pdbx_strand_id
1 'polypeptide(L)'
;MYVNGYVLPVSEGSKDTYRAMSEIYWDHAHKHGALEHVEAWEADVPDAKVTDFRKAVDLGEGEKVVFSWVIWPDKATAKAFEAQDMDAMMADPRMKELGSDMPFDGKRMIFGGFEPIVDEGRFGGGRYVDGFVAPVPNGNREA
;
A
#
# COMPACT_ATOMS: atom_id res chain seq x y z
N MET A 1 -1.27 -9.80 -14.56
CA MET A 1 -1.54 -8.93 -13.37
C MET A 1 -0.29 -8.83 -12.53
N TYR A 2 -0.05 -7.67 -11.96
CA TYR A 2 1.08 -7.41 -11.06
C TYR A 2 0.58 -6.57 -9.88
N VAL A 3 1.03 -6.87 -8.67
CA VAL A 3 0.58 -6.22 -7.46
C VAL A 3 1.76 -5.56 -6.75
N ASN A 4 1.68 -4.27 -6.49
CA ASN A 4 2.53 -3.60 -5.53
C ASN A 4 1.85 -3.66 -4.16
N GLY A 5 2.53 -4.21 -3.16
CA GLY A 5 2.06 -4.29 -1.79
C GLY A 5 2.90 -3.44 -0.86
N TYR A 6 2.24 -2.82 0.12
CA TYR A 6 2.88 -1.92 1.07
C TYR A 6 2.36 -2.17 2.49
N VAL A 7 3.24 -2.05 3.46
CA VAL A 7 2.86 -1.91 4.88
C VAL A 7 3.60 -0.71 5.43
N LEU A 8 2.91 0.20 6.10
CA LEU A 8 3.49 1.44 6.58
C LEU A 8 2.84 1.95 7.86
N PRO A 9 3.60 2.68 8.71
CA PRO A 9 3.05 3.33 9.88
C PRO A 9 2.48 4.71 9.50
N VAL A 10 1.29 5.01 9.99
CA VAL A 10 0.66 6.33 9.82
C VAL A 10 0.19 6.84 11.18
N SER A 11 0.51 8.07 11.54
CA SER A 11 -0.02 8.70 12.74
C SER A 11 -1.55 8.77 12.70
N GLU A 12 -2.22 8.45 13.79
CA GLU A 12 -3.69 8.54 13.89
C GLU A 12 -4.21 9.93 13.53
N GLY A 13 -3.51 10.97 13.94
CA GLY A 13 -3.85 12.36 13.64
C GLY A 13 -3.69 12.73 12.16
N SER A 14 -2.98 11.93 11.38
CA SER A 14 -2.72 12.15 9.95
C SER A 14 -3.59 11.31 9.02
N LYS A 15 -4.58 10.59 9.55
CA LYS A 15 -5.44 9.69 8.78
C LYS A 15 -6.11 10.37 7.58
N ASP A 16 -6.71 11.53 7.80
CA ASP A 16 -7.44 12.25 6.73
C ASP A 16 -6.48 12.82 5.68
N THR A 17 -5.32 13.35 6.10
CA THR A 17 -4.27 13.82 5.19
C THR A 17 -3.71 12.66 4.35
N TYR A 18 -3.47 11.51 4.98
CA TYR A 18 -3.03 10.30 4.28
C TYR A 18 -4.05 9.83 3.25
N ARG A 19 -5.34 9.81 3.61
CA ARG A 19 -6.43 9.48 2.69
C ARG A 19 -6.43 10.41 1.48
N ALA A 20 -6.41 11.73 1.71
CA ALA A 20 -6.42 12.71 0.64
C ALA A 20 -5.23 12.55 -0.31
N MET A 21 -4.03 12.29 0.24
CA MET A 21 -2.83 12.01 -0.54
C MET A 21 -2.99 10.74 -1.40
N SER A 22 -3.57 9.69 -0.82
CA SER A 22 -3.79 8.41 -1.51
C SER A 22 -4.83 8.52 -2.63
N GLU A 23 -5.84 9.38 -2.48
CA GLU A 23 -6.82 9.69 -3.53
C GLU A 23 -6.15 10.43 -4.71
N ILE A 24 -5.24 11.36 -4.42
CA ILE A 24 -4.44 12.04 -5.46
C ILE A 24 -3.54 11.03 -6.18
N TYR A 25 -2.87 10.15 -5.44
CA TYR A 25 -2.07 9.07 -6.00
C TYR A 25 -2.91 8.21 -6.96
N TRP A 26 -4.13 7.82 -6.56
CA TRP A 26 -5.03 7.04 -7.39
C TRP A 26 -5.35 7.74 -8.72
N ASP A 27 -5.63 9.03 -8.69
CA ASP A 27 -5.92 9.79 -9.91
C ASP A 27 -4.78 9.74 -10.94
N HIS A 28 -3.54 9.79 -10.46
CA HIS A 28 -2.35 9.65 -11.30
C HIS A 28 -2.13 8.20 -11.75
N ALA A 29 -2.14 7.26 -10.82
CA ALA A 29 -1.91 5.84 -11.11
C ALA A 29 -2.94 5.26 -12.09
N HIS A 30 -4.22 5.60 -11.90
CA HIS A 30 -5.30 5.14 -12.78
C HIS A 30 -5.14 5.64 -14.22
N LYS A 31 -4.75 6.88 -14.42
CA LYS A 31 -4.44 7.43 -15.76
C LYS A 31 -3.30 6.68 -16.46
N HIS A 32 -2.42 6.06 -15.70
CA HIS A 32 -1.31 5.26 -16.19
C HIS A 32 -1.60 3.76 -16.24
N GLY A 33 -2.84 3.37 -15.99
CA GLY A 33 -3.30 2.01 -16.19
C GLY A 33 -3.42 1.17 -14.92
N ALA A 34 -3.30 1.75 -13.73
CA ALA A 34 -3.64 1.02 -12.51
C ALA A 34 -5.11 0.59 -12.51
N LEU A 35 -5.36 -0.62 -12.06
CA LEU A 35 -6.68 -1.26 -12.09
C LEU A 35 -7.41 -1.15 -10.74
N GLU A 36 -6.67 -1.17 -9.64
CA GLU A 36 -7.20 -1.07 -8.28
C GLU A 36 -6.15 -0.44 -7.36
N HIS A 37 -6.62 0.32 -6.38
CA HIS A 37 -5.83 0.83 -5.27
C HIS A 37 -6.64 0.74 -3.99
N VAL A 38 -6.07 0.18 -2.96
CA VAL A 38 -6.71 0.05 -1.64
C VAL A 38 -5.73 0.46 -0.55
N GLU A 39 -6.22 1.27 0.36
CA GLU A 39 -5.55 1.65 1.61
C GLU A 39 -6.38 1.12 2.77
N ALA A 40 -5.93 0.04 3.39
CA ALA A 40 -6.64 -0.61 4.48
C ALA A 40 -6.06 -0.17 5.83
N TRP A 41 -6.85 0.55 6.60
CA TRP A 41 -6.50 1.01 7.94
C TRP A 41 -6.64 -0.10 8.97
N GLU A 42 -5.68 -0.20 9.88
CA GLU A 42 -5.67 -1.17 10.97
C GLU A 42 -7.02 -1.25 11.70
N ALA A 43 -7.58 -2.46 11.79
CA ALA A 43 -8.80 -2.76 12.54
C ALA A 43 -8.56 -3.82 13.61
N ASP A 44 -7.95 -4.94 13.23
CA ASP A 44 -7.61 -6.04 14.13
C ASP A 44 -6.25 -6.61 13.70
N VAL A 45 -5.18 -6.17 14.36
CA VAL A 45 -3.82 -6.59 14.08
C VAL A 45 -3.23 -7.23 15.33
N PRO A 46 -3.17 -8.57 15.42
CA PRO A 46 -2.67 -9.26 16.59
C PRO A 46 -1.14 -9.19 16.71
N ASP A 47 -0.65 -9.19 17.95
CA ASP A 47 0.77 -9.38 18.22
C ASP A 47 1.18 -10.84 17.99
N ALA A 48 2.41 -11.03 17.51
CA ALA A 48 3.00 -12.36 17.33
C ALA A 48 4.43 -12.45 17.91
N LYS A 49 4.93 -13.67 18.08
CA LYS A 49 6.22 -13.88 18.76
C LYS A 49 7.41 -13.49 17.90
N VAL A 50 7.42 -13.87 16.61
CA VAL A 50 8.57 -13.66 15.73
C VAL A 50 8.47 -12.33 15.04
N THR A 51 7.39 -12.12 14.32
CA THR A 51 7.07 -10.85 13.68
C THR A 51 5.56 -10.68 13.54
N ASP A 52 5.12 -9.46 13.39
CA ASP A 52 3.75 -9.07 13.10
C ASP A 52 3.78 -7.78 12.27
N PHE A 53 2.64 -7.27 11.86
CA PHE A 53 2.58 -6.03 11.07
C PHE A 53 3.16 -4.82 11.81
N ARG A 54 2.98 -4.73 13.14
CA ARG A 54 3.52 -3.63 13.95
C ARG A 54 5.02 -3.68 14.04
N LYS A 55 5.59 -4.85 14.33
CA LYS A 55 7.06 -5.06 14.39
C LYS A 55 7.71 -4.81 13.04
N ALA A 56 7.06 -5.24 11.95
CA ALA A 56 7.59 -5.11 10.59
C ALA A 56 7.85 -3.65 10.19
N VAL A 57 7.08 -2.70 10.72
CA VAL A 57 7.21 -1.26 10.44
C VAL A 57 7.70 -0.45 11.64
N ASP A 58 8.18 -1.12 12.68
CA ASP A 58 8.63 -0.46 13.93
C ASP A 58 7.61 0.57 14.44
N LEU A 59 6.36 0.12 14.61
CA LEU A 59 5.23 0.98 14.92
C LEU A 59 5.46 1.74 16.23
N GLY A 60 5.36 3.07 16.16
CA GLY A 60 5.46 3.96 17.31
C GLY A 60 4.12 4.17 18.03
N GLU A 61 4.19 4.81 19.18
CA GLU A 61 3.00 5.22 19.93
C GLU A 61 2.17 6.24 19.12
N GLY A 62 0.85 6.08 19.11
CA GLY A 62 -0.06 6.95 18.36
C GLY A 62 -0.09 6.72 16.86
N GLU A 63 0.56 5.66 16.40
CA GLU A 63 0.55 5.25 14.99
C GLU A 63 -0.34 4.02 14.78
N LYS A 64 -0.82 3.87 13.54
CA LYS A 64 -1.56 2.71 13.05
C LYS A 64 -0.86 2.11 11.84
N VAL A 65 -1.03 0.80 11.67
CA VAL A 65 -0.56 0.12 10.47
C VAL A 65 -1.56 0.34 9.33
N VAL A 66 -1.04 0.65 8.16
CA VAL A 66 -1.80 0.62 6.91
C VAL A 66 -1.27 -0.52 6.06
N PHE A 67 -2.18 -1.35 5.57
CA PHE A 67 -1.91 -2.39 4.58
C PHE A 67 -2.48 -1.93 3.24
N SER A 68 -1.63 -1.82 2.23
CA SER A 68 -1.99 -1.18 0.97
C SER A 68 -1.57 -2.03 -0.22
N TRP A 69 -2.30 -1.92 -1.32
CA TRP A 69 -1.89 -2.50 -2.59
C TRP A 69 -2.38 -1.69 -3.79
N VAL A 70 -1.64 -1.84 -4.87
CA VAL A 70 -2.02 -1.34 -6.19
C VAL A 70 -1.95 -2.50 -7.17
N ILE A 71 -3.00 -2.70 -7.94
CA ILE A 71 -3.07 -3.72 -8.99
C ILE A 71 -2.81 -3.07 -10.34
N TRP A 72 -1.89 -3.67 -11.12
CA TRP A 72 -1.50 -3.25 -12.45
C TRP A 72 -1.77 -4.36 -13.47
N PRO A 73 -1.98 -4.03 -14.76
CA PRO A 73 -2.09 -5.05 -15.81
C PRO A 73 -0.84 -5.93 -15.88
N ASP A 74 0.34 -5.33 -15.73
CA ASP A 74 1.64 -5.99 -15.79
C ASP A 74 2.72 -5.17 -15.06
N LYS A 75 3.87 -5.80 -14.87
CA LYS A 75 5.04 -5.20 -14.22
C LYS A 75 5.59 -4.00 -14.98
N ALA A 76 5.56 -4.04 -16.31
CA ALA A 76 6.12 -2.97 -17.13
C ALA A 76 5.34 -1.67 -16.94
N THR A 77 4.02 -1.74 -16.89
CA THR A 77 3.13 -0.61 -16.60
C THR A 77 3.41 -0.02 -15.22
N ALA A 78 3.53 -0.87 -14.20
CA ALA A 78 3.87 -0.43 -12.83
C ALA A 78 5.22 0.31 -12.80
N LYS A 79 6.23 -0.27 -13.43
CA LYS A 79 7.58 0.32 -13.47
C LYS A 79 7.66 1.62 -14.27
N ALA A 80 6.88 1.74 -15.33
CA ALA A 80 6.78 2.97 -16.09
C ALA A 80 6.19 4.12 -15.25
N PHE A 81 5.16 3.83 -14.47
CA PHE A 81 4.58 4.81 -13.54
C PHE A 81 5.58 5.23 -12.45
N GLU A 82 6.24 4.28 -11.79
CA GLU A 82 7.25 4.56 -10.78
C GLU A 82 8.39 5.46 -11.32
N ALA A 83 8.80 5.26 -12.57
CA ALA A 83 9.91 5.98 -13.17
C ALA A 83 9.54 7.38 -13.69
N GLN A 84 8.30 7.60 -14.10
CA GLN A 84 7.91 8.80 -14.87
C GLN A 84 7.00 9.76 -14.12
N ASP A 85 6.24 9.29 -13.14
CA ASP A 85 5.11 10.06 -12.62
C ASP A 85 5.15 10.43 -11.14
N MET A 86 6.10 9.93 -10.38
CA MET A 86 6.23 10.33 -8.97
C MET A 86 6.49 11.84 -8.85
N ASP A 87 7.31 12.40 -9.74
CA ASP A 87 7.56 13.85 -9.75
C ASP A 87 6.32 14.64 -10.14
N ALA A 88 5.56 14.17 -11.14
CA ALA A 88 4.31 14.79 -11.56
C ALA A 88 3.25 14.77 -10.45
N MET A 89 3.14 13.65 -9.74
CA MET A 89 2.25 13.53 -8.58
C MET A 89 2.65 14.49 -7.46
N MET A 90 3.93 14.55 -7.12
CA MET A 90 4.43 15.47 -6.09
C MET A 90 4.28 16.95 -6.49
N ALA A 91 4.25 17.26 -7.77
CA ALA A 91 4.00 18.60 -8.30
C ALA A 91 2.51 18.97 -8.40
N ASP A 92 1.60 18.01 -8.19
CA ASP A 92 0.16 18.27 -8.20
C ASP A 92 -0.19 19.35 -7.17
N PRO A 93 -0.93 20.42 -7.55
CA PRO A 93 -1.28 21.48 -6.62
C PRO A 93 -2.01 21.00 -5.37
N ARG A 94 -2.81 19.93 -5.47
CA ARG A 94 -3.53 19.33 -4.35
C ARG A 94 -2.57 18.75 -3.31
N MET A 95 -1.42 18.20 -3.74
CA MET A 95 -0.38 17.71 -2.82
C MET A 95 0.22 18.85 -2.00
N LYS A 96 0.42 20.01 -2.62
CA LYS A 96 0.94 21.20 -1.94
C LYS A 96 -0.05 21.75 -0.90
N GLU A 97 -1.34 21.64 -1.15
CA GLU A 97 -2.41 22.07 -0.23
C GLU A 97 -2.48 21.20 1.04
N LEU A 98 -2.01 19.93 0.98
CA LEU A 98 -1.96 19.05 2.15
C LEU A 98 -0.85 19.41 3.15
N GLY A 99 0.07 20.28 2.77
CA GLY A 99 1.19 20.70 3.61
C GLY A 99 2.51 20.01 3.24
N SER A 100 3.58 20.46 3.89
CA SER A 100 4.94 19.96 3.63
C SER A 100 5.28 18.69 4.40
N ASP A 101 4.50 18.37 5.44
CA ASP A 101 4.79 17.22 6.31
C ASP A 101 4.17 15.96 5.71
N MET A 102 5.02 14.97 5.46
CA MET A 102 4.56 13.65 5.03
C MET A 102 3.76 12.98 6.15
N PRO A 103 2.54 12.45 5.86
CA PRO A 103 1.69 11.82 6.87
C PRO A 103 2.18 10.45 7.34
N PHE A 104 3.29 9.96 6.79
CA PHE A 104 3.93 8.69 7.17
C PHE A 104 5.45 8.77 7.04
N ASP A 105 6.15 7.86 7.72
CA ASP A 105 7.59 7.70 7.61
C ASP A 105 7.96 6.66 6.54
N GLY A 106 8.41 7.13 5.38
CA GLY A 106 8.81 6.27 4.27
C GLY A 106 9.99 5.33 4.56
N LYS A 107 10.82 5.64 5.57
CA LYS A 107 11.95 4.78 5.96
C LYS A 107 11.52 3.49 6.66
N ARG A 108 10.35 3.51 7.29
CA ARG A 108 9.76 2.34 7.97
C ARG A 108 8.74 1.59 7.11
N MET A 109 8.43 2.11 5.93
CA MET A 109 7.56 1.44 4.97
C MET A 109 8.27 0.22 4.39
N ILE A 110 7.59 -0.92 4.39
CA ILE A 110 8.01 -2.09 3.63
C ILE A 110 7.14 -2.21 2.39
N PHE A 111 7.74 -2.60 1.27
CA PHE A 111 7.02 -2.73 0.00
C PHE A 111 7.66 -3.77 -0.91
N GLY A 112 6.89 -4.24 -1.85
CA GLY A 112 7.36 -5.17 -2.86
C GLY A 112 6.38 -5.34 -4.01
N GLY A 113 6.85 -5.94 -5.09
CA GLY A 113 6.05 -6.31 -6.25
C GLY A 113 5.85 -7.81 -6.30
N PHE A 114 4.63 -8.23 -6.59
CA PHE A 114 4.18 -9.61 -6.53
C PHE A 114 3.43 -10.02 -7.79
N GLU A 115 3.64 -11.25 -8.22
CA GLU A 115 2.86 -11.87 -9.27
C GLU A 115 1.82 -12.80 -8.61
N PRO A 116 0.51 -12.56 -8.79
CA PRO A 116 -0.51 -13.43 -8.24
C PRO A 116 -0.40 -14.86 -8.80
N ILE A 117 -0.46 -15.83 -7.90
CA ILE A 117 -0.54 -17.26 -8.24
C ILE A 117 -1.95 -17.81 -8.03
N VAL A 118 -2.79 -17.09 -7.31
CA VAL A 118 -4.23 -17.32 -7.16
C VAL A 118 -4.93 -15.97 -7.24
N ASP A 119 -5.97 -15.87 -8.05
CA ASP A 119 -6.79 -14.68 -8.21
C ASP A 119 -8.24 -15.10 -8.42
N GLU A 120 -8.99 -15.16 -7.32
CA GLU A 120 -10.36 -15.66 -7.29
C GLU A 120 -11.29 -14.64 -6.63
N GLY A 121 -12.53 -14.61 -7.09
CA GLY A 121 -13.58 -13.80 -6.51
C GLY A 121 -13.76 -12.43 -7.15
N ARG A 122 -14.72 -11.69 -6.61
CA ARG A 122 -15.02 -10.30 -6.99
C ARG A 122 -15.28 -9.48 -5.74
N PHE A 123 -14.88 -8.22 -5.79
CA PHE A 123 -15.03 -7.31 -4.67
C PHE A 123 -16.33 -6.52 -4.75
N GLY A 124 -17.01 -6.42 -3.61
CA GLY A 124 -18.15 -5.51 -3.41
C GLY A 124 -17.80 -4.35 -2.50
N GLY A 125 -18.71 -3.40 -2.28
CA GLY A 125 -18.54 -2.32 -1.30
C GLY A 125 -18.56 -2.83 0.15
N GLY A 126 -18.05 -2.03 1.10
CA GLY A 126 -18.07 -2.33 2.53
C GLY A 126 -17.16 -3.49 2.95
N ARG A 127 -15.99 -3.58 2.35
CA ARG A 127 -15.04 -4.69 2.54
C ARG A 127 -14.29 -4.61 3.87
N TYR A 128 -14.14 -5.77 4.49
CA TYR A 128 -13.12 -6.05 5.48
C TYR A 128 -12.02 -6.90 4.83
N VAL A 129 -10.76 -6.61 5.13
CA VAL A 129 -9.62 -7.28 4.52
C VAL A 129 -8.77 -7.95 5.59
N ASP A 130 -8.57 -9.25 5.45
CA ASP A 130 -7.50 -9.97 6.15
C ASP A 130 -6.24 -9.99 5.28
N GLY A 131 -5.14 -9.43 5.77
CA GLY A 131 -3.86 -9.41 5.09
C GLY A 131 -2.89 -10.42 5.70
N PHE A 132 -2.16 -11.13 4.86
CA PHE A 132 -1.16 -12.11 5.28
C PHE A 132 0.14 -11.89 4.51
N VAL A 133 1.26 -11.99 5.21
CA VAL A 133 2.60 -12.09 4.62
C VAL A 133 3.26 -13.32 5.24
N ALA A 134 3.65 -14.27 4.41
CA ALA A 134 4.22 -15.52 4.87
C ALA A 134 5.44 -15.96 4.03
N PRO A 135 6.48 -16.49 4.64
CA PRO A 135 7.59 -17.11 3.91
C PRO A 135 7.16 -18.49 3.39
N VAL A 136 7.44 -18.74 2.12
CA VAL A 136 7.17 -20.04 1.49
C VAL A 136 8.47 -20.58 0.88
N PRO A 137 8.92 -21.81 1.24
CA PRO A 137 10.09 -22.42 0.60
C PRO A 137 9.89 -22.54 -0.93
N ASN A 138 10.94 -22.26 -1.70
CA ASN A 138 10.87 -22.29 -3.17
C ASN A 138 10.33 -23.61 -3.72
N GLY A 139 10.68 -24.74 -3.10
CA GLY A 139 10.20 -26.07 -3.49
C GLY A 139 8.71 -26.33 -3.27
N ASN A 140 8.03 -25.47 -2.50
CA ASN A 140 6.61 -25.62 -2.18
C ASN A 140 5.70 -24.63 -2.91
N ARG A 141 6.24 -23.91 -3.89
CA ARG A 141 5.49 -22.89 -4.65
C ARG A 141 4.30 -23.46 -5.43
N GLU A 142 4.42 -24.72 -5.85
CA GLU A 142 3.40 -25.43 -6.66
C GLU A 142 2.63 -26.50 -5.86
N ALA A 143 2.82 -26.53 -4.56
CA ALA A 143 2.15 -27.49 -3.69
C ALA A 143 0.74 -27.02 -3.27
#